data_99799012435779d68d21956d9706c5f9
#
_entry.id   99799012435779d68d21956d9706c5f9
#
_cell.length_a   1.000
_cell.length_b   1.000
_cell.length_c   1.000
_cell.angle_alpha   90.00
_cell.angle_beta   90.00
_cell.angle_gamma   90.00
#
_symmetry.space_group_name_H-M   'P 1'
#
loop_
_entity.id
_entity.type
_entity.pdbx_description
1 polymer ?
#
loop_
_entity_poly.entity_id
_entity_poly.type
_entity_poly.pdbx_seq_one_letter_code
_entity_poly.pdbx_strand_id
1 'polypeptide(L)'
;MDFKEFHWTRQPESFQILDNKIIVVTKPHTDLWQRTYYDFQNDNAPVFQMETEEKYFSFVVKTEFAESHHRFDQCGVVMYLDSENWLKGSIEYENEQFQHLGSVVTNHGYSDWATTAIDAEIKSMWYRLSRREDDYCIECSRDGVHFSRMRFEPEGEVRKWQ
;
A
#
# COMPACT_ATOMS: atom_id res chain seq x y z
N MET A 1 -8.90 13.76 -10.13
CA MET A 1 -7.69 13.95 -9.29
C MET A 1 -6.64 14.61 -10.17
N ASP A 2 -6.00 15.68 -9.73
CA ASP A 2 -4.93 16.33 -10.51
C ASP A 2 -3.59 15.71 -10.08
N PHE A 3 -2.96 14.94 -10.97
CA PHE A 3 -1.66 14.31 -10.72
C PHE A 3 -0.49 15.30 -10.58
N LYS A 4 -0.74 16.59 -10.83
CA LYS A 4 0.29 17.64 -10.68
C LYS A 4 0.69 17.89 -9.22
N GLU A 5 -0.16 17.53 -8.28
CA GLU A 5 0.11 17.64 -6.85
C GLU A 5 0.89 16.44 -6.30
N PHE A 6 1.06 15.40 -7.12
CA PHE A 6 1.75 14.18 -6.74
C PHE A 6 3.22 14.22 -7.15
N HIS A 7 4.05 13.58 -6.35
CA HIS A 7 5.47 13.40 -6.62
C HIS A 7 5.93 11.98 -6.29
N TRP A 8 7.06 11.59 -6.86
CA TRP A 8 7.70 10.32 -6.54
C TRP A 8 8.63 10.50 -5.33
N THR A 9 8.42 9.72 -4.28
CA THR A 9 9.42 9.57 -3.22
C THR A 9 10.64 8.85 -3.74
N ARG A 10 10.42 7.80 -4.52
CA ARG A 10 11.45 7.06 -5.26
C ARG A 10 10.89 6.75 -6.64
N GLN A 11 11.63 7.13 -7.68
CA GLN A 11 11.16 6.90 -9.04
C GLN A 11 11.27 5.42 -9.41
N PRO A 12 10.25 4.86 -10.09
CA PRO A 12 10.32 3.55 -10.69
C PRO A 12 11.32 3.50 -11.86
N GLU A 13 11.47 2.33 -12.49
CA GLU A 13 12.29 2.19 -13.70
C GLU A 13 11.75 3.05 -14.84
N SER A 14 10.46 2.99 -15.07
CA SER A 14 9.75 3.90 -15.96
C SER A 14 8.30 4.09 -15.52
N PHE A 15 7.67 5.17 -15.98
CA PHE A 15 6.26 5.43 -15.74
C PHE A 15 5.65 6.29 -16.84
N GLN A 16 4.33 6.18 -17.00
CA GLN A 16 3.54 7.02 -17.87
C GLN A 16 2.31 7.53 -17.12
N ILE A 17 2.12 8.84 -17.10
CA ILE A 17 0.92 9.47 -16.55
C ILE A 17 -0.05 9.74 -17.70
N LEU A 18 -1.26 9.22 -17.57
CA LEU A 18 -2.40 9.44 -18.45
C LEU A 18 -3.49 10.20 -17.67
N ASP A 19 -4.55 10.64 -18.34
CA ASP A 19 -5.59 11.49 -17.73
C ASP A 19 -6.17 10.92 -16.41
N ASN A 20 -6.33 9.61 -16.31
CA ASN A 20 -7.00 8.95 -15.19
C ASN A 20 -6.24 7.75 -14.62
N LYS A 21 -5.04 7.48 -15.10
CA LYS A 21 -4.21 6.36 -14.62
C LYS A 21 -2.73 6.63 -14.76
N ILE A 22 -1.96 5.89 -13.98
CA ILE A 22 -0.51 5.83 -14.07
C ILE A 22 -0.13 4.39 -14.39
N ILE A 23 0.71 4.22 -15.40
CA ILE A 23 1.35 2.95 -15.72
C ILE A 23 2.76 3.00 -15.14
N VAL A 24 3.14 2.00 -14.38
CA VAL A 24 4.42 1.97 -13.66
C VAL A 24 5.14 0.67 -13.95
N VAL A 25 6.41 0.76 -14.30
CA VAL A 25 7.33 -0.37 -14.35
C VAL A 25 8.30 -0.24 -13.17
N THR A 26 8.23 -1.16 -12.24
CA THR A 26 9.04 -1.14 -11.03
C THR A 26 10.42 -1.77 -11.27
N LYS A 27 11.38 -1.43 -10.42
CA LYS A 27 12.67 -2.13 -10.39
C LYS A 27 12.56 -3.41 -9.58
N PRO A 28 13.31 -4.45 -9.92
CA PRO A 28 13.40 -5.64 -9.07
C PRO A 28 14.03 -5.30 -7.71
N HIS A 29 13.78 -6.15 -6.71
CA HIS A 29 14.31 -6.02 -5.34
C HIS A 29 13.93 -4.72 -4.64
N THR A 30 12.69 -4.23 -4.87
CA THR A 30 12.11 -3.10 -4.16
C THR A 30 11.01 -3.57 -3.23
N ASP A 31 10.97 -3.01 -2.01
CA ASP A 31 9.96 -3.32 -1.00
C ASP A 31 9.82 -2.18 0.02
N LEU A 32 8.76 -2.26 0.82
CA LEU A 32 8.58 -1.54 2.08
C LEU A 32 8.39 -2.59 3.18
N TRP A 33 9.46 -2.85 3.93
CA TRP A 33 9.48 -3.77 5.06
C TRP A 33 10.56 -3.39 6.07
N GLN A 34 10.25 -3.49 7.36
CA GLN A 34 11.17 -3.15 8.43
C GLN A 34 11.26 -4.29 9.46
N ARG A 35 12.42 -4.92 9.51
CA ARG A 35 12.97 -5.83 10.53
C ARG A 35 12.15 -7.09 10.81
N THR A 36 10.95 -6.95 11.31
CA THR A 36 10.14 -8.01 11.92
C THR A 36 10.23 -9.34 11.17
N TYR A 37 10.53 -10.41 11.90
CA TYR A 37 10.56 -11.80 11.45
C TYR A 37 11.65 -12.16 10.42
N TYR A 38 11.90 -11.31 9.43
CA TYR A 38 12.81 -11.58 8.31
C TYR A 38 14.19 -10.96 8.47
N ASP A 39 14.41 -10.14 9.48
CA ASP A 39 15.68 -9.45 9.80
C ASP A 39 16.26 -8.57 8.67
N PHE A 40 15.46 -8.20 7.66
CA PHE A 40 15.88 -7.26 6.63
C PHE A 40 15.12 -5.93 6.71
N GLN A 41 15.66 -4.94 6.06
CA GLN A 41 15.09 -3.61 5.94
C GLN A 41 15.11 -3.19 4.48
N ASN A 42 13.93 -2.86 3.95
CA ASN A 42 13.77 -2.25 2.64
C ASN A 42 12.86 -1.05 2.74
N ASP A 43 13.34 0.08 2.26
CA ASP A 43 12.57 1.31 2.09
C ASP A 43 12.89 1.90 0.71
N ASN A 44 12.73 1.09 -0.35
CA ASN A 44 13.15 1.42 -1.69
C ASN A 44 12.06 1.24 -2.75
N ALA A 45 10.85 0.83 -2.35
CA ALA A 45 9.72 0.74 -3.28
C ALA A 45 9.33 2.13 -3.80
N PRO A 46 8.96 2.25 -5.09
CA PRO A 46 8.46 3.51 -5.62
C PRO A 46 7.11 3.87 -5.00
N VAL A 47 6.98 5.09 -4.55
CA VAL A 47 5.73 5.64 -4.02
C VAL A 47 5.40 6.93 -4.74
N PHE A 48 4.24 6.98 -5.38
CA PHE A 48 3.67 8.17 -5.99
C PHE A 48 2.64 8.75 -5.04
N GLN A 49 2.94 9.87 -4.43
CA GLN A 49 2.16 10.41 -3.32
C GLN A 49 1.99 11.93 -3.38
N MET A 50 1.01 12.42 -2.66
CA MET A 50 0.82 13.83 -2.34
C MET A 50 0.85 14.00 -0.82
N GLU A 51 1.28 15.17 -0.37
CA GLU A 51 1.20 15.55 1.03
C GLU A 51 -0.16 16.16 1.35
N THR A 52 -0.66 15.92 2.57
CA THR A 52 -1.90 16.53 3.04
C THR A 52 -1.87 16.72 4.55
N GLU A 53 -2.36 17.87 5.01
CA GLU A 53 -2.63 18.16 6.42
C GLU A 53 -4.09 17.93 6.82
N GLU A 54 -4.92 17.50 5.86
CA GLU A 54 -6.34 17.26 6.08
C GLU A 54 -6.58 16.17 7.11
N LYS A 55 -7.35 16.48 8.14
CA LYS A 55 -7.71 15.54 9.20
C LYS A 55 -8.86 14.61 8.83
N TYR A 56 -9.58 14.93 7.78
CA TYR A 56 -10.71 14.15 7.27
C TYR A 56 -10.59 14.01 5.77
N PHE A 57 -10.24 12.82 5.30
CA PHE A 57 -10.21 12.53 3.87
C PHE A 57 -10.51 11.06 3.58
N SER A 58 -10.85 10.78 2.34
CA SER A 58 -10.82 9.44 1.76
C SER A 58 -10.15 9.49 0.41
N PHE A 59 -9.11 8.69 0.24
CA PHE A 59 -8.39 8.48 -1.01
C PHE A 59 -8.76 7.12 -1.56
N VAL A 60 -9.25 7.09 -2.82
CA VAL A 60 -9.64 5.84 -3.48
C VAL A 60 -8.78 5.64 -4.72
N VAL A 61 -8.20 4.46 -4.84
CA VAL A 61 -7.40 4.06 -5.99
C VAL A 61 -7.72 2.64 -6.41
N LYS A 62 -7.73 2.37 -7.71
CA LYS A 62 -7.72 1.01 -8.27
C LYS A 62 -6.30 0.67 -8.68
N THR A 63 -5.81 -0.46 -8.24
CA THR A 63 -4.56 -1.05 -8.75
C THR A 63 -4.87 -2.21 -9.69
N GLU A 64 -4.06 -2.34 -10.73
CA GLU A 64 -4.07 -3.44 -11.69
C GLU A 64 -2.64 -3.97 -11.84
N PHE A 65 -2.45 -5.28 -11.72
CA PHE A 65 -1.14 -5.92 -11.73
C PHE A 65 -1.22 -7.27 -12.47
N ALA A 66 -1.48 -7.19 -13.77
CA ALA A 66 -1.70 -8.36 -14.62
C ALA A 66 -0.47 -9.27 -14.79
N GLU A 67 0.73 -8.73 -14.52
CA GLU A 67 2.00 -9.41 -14.80
C GLU A 67 2.77 -9.82 -13.54
N SER A 68 2.12 -9.92 -12.39
CA SER A 68 2.74 -10.48 -11.19
C SER A 68 3.10 -11.95 -11.41
N HIS A 69 4.37 -12.29 -11.25
CA HIS A 69 4.91 -13.63 -11.48
C HIS A 69 6.05 -14.01 -10.55
N HIS A 70 6.60 -13.05 -9.83
CA HIS A 70 7.59 -13.32 -8.78
C HIS A 70 6.95 -13.17 -7.40
N ARG A 71 7.35 -14.05 -6.49
CA ARG A 71 6.96 -13.97 -5.09
C ARG A 71 7.28 -12.58 -4.55
N PHE A 72 6.33 -11.99 -3.82
CA PHE A 72 6.34 -10.63 -3.28
C PHE A 72 6.09 -9.50 -4.28
N ASP A 73 5.83 -9.78 -5.57
CA ASP A 73 5.31 -8.74 -6.46
C ASP A 73 4.04 -8.17 -5.87
N GLN A 74 3.97 -6.85 -5.70
CA GLN A 74 2.87 -6.22 -4.98
C GLN A 74 2.51 -4.84 -5.53
N CYS A 75 1.25 -4.48 -5.36
CA CYS A 75 0.75 -3.15 -5.66
C CYS A 75 -0.40 -2.80 -4.72
N GLY A 76 -0.46 -1.56 -4.26
CA GLY A 76 -1.48 -1.15 -3.30
C GLY A 76 -1.49 0.35 -3.01
N VAL A 77 -1.95 0.69 -1.82
CA VAL A 77 -2.03 2.04 -1.28
C VAL A 77 -1.12 2.16 -0.05
N VAL A 78 -0.56 3.34 0.16
CA VAL A 78 0.28 3.61 1.32
C VAL A 78 -0.02 5.00 1.91
N MET A 79 -0.05 5.07 3.23
CA MET A 79 0.17 6.30 3.99
C MET A 79 1.62 6.25 4.47
N TYR A 80 2.44 7.18 3.98
CA TYR A 80 3.88 7.18 4.23
C TYR A 80 4.30 8.47 4.93
N LEU A 81 4.86 8.36 6.11
CA LEU A 81 5.43 9.47 6.86
C LEU A 81 6.96 9.50 6.67
N ASP A 82 7.61 8.39 7.00
CA ASP A 82 9.05 8.18 6.85
C ASP A 82 9.36 6.67 6.76
N SER A 83 10.64 6.30 6.67
CA SER A 83 11.08 4.90 6.55
C SER A 83 10.69 4.00 7.72
N GLU A 84 10.44 4.57 8.88
CA GLU A 84 10.12 3.83 10.11
C GLU A 84 8.64 3.91 10.49
N ASN A 85 7.85 4.75 9.78
CA ASN A 85 6.44 4.99 10.10
C ASN A 85 5.60 5.08 8.84
N TRP A 86 4.84 4.04 8.54
CA TRP A 86 3.94 3.97 7.39
C TRP A 86 2.90 2.85 7.56
N LEU A 87 1.83 2.95 6.80
CA LEU A 87 0.75 1.97 6.72
C LEU A 87 0.47 1.66 5.25
N LYS A 88 0.54 0.39 4.84
CA LYS A 88 0.19 -0.04 3.48
C LYS A 88 -0.92 -1.08 3.46
N GLY A 89 -1.71 -1.08 2.39
CA GLY A 89 -2.61 -2.15 2.02
C GLY A 89 -2.32 -2.58 0.58
N SER A 90 -2.12 -3.86 0.35
CA SER A 90 -1.73 -4.38 -0.97
C SER A 90 -2.22 -5.80 -1.21
N ILE A 91 -2.24 -6.19 -2.48
CA ILE A 91 -2.12 -7.60 -2.86
C ILE A 91 -0.64 -7.87 -3.09
N GLU A 92 -0.19 -9.03 -2.61
CA GLU A 92 1.17 -9.52 -2.72
C GLU A 92 1.14 -10.94 -3.29
N TYR A 93 1.77 -11.14 -4.44
CA TYR A 93 1.78 -12.42 -5.15
C TYR A 93 2.60 -13.46 -4.39
N GLU A 94 2.05 -14.65 -4.23
CA GLU A 94 2.75 -15.80 -3.63
C GLU A 94 3.07 -16.87 -4.69
N ASN A 95 2.06 -17.33 -5.42
CA ASN A 95 2.20 -18.35 -6.48
C ASN A 95 0.97 -18.34 -7.40
N GLU A 96 0.92 -19.26 -8.36
CA GLU A 96 -0.18 -19.36 -9.34
C GLU A 96 -1.55 -19.72 -8.74
N GLN A 97 -1.61 -20.19 -7.49
CA GLN A 97 -2.84 -20.62 -6.85
C GLN A 97 -3.44 -19.54 -5.95
N PHE A 98 -2.59 -18.83 -5.23
CA PHE A 98 -3.04 -17.81 -4.30
C PHE A 98 -2.05 -16.66 -4.16
N GLN A 99 -2.55 -15.58 -3.63
CA GLN A 99 -1.82 -14.37 -3.26
C GLN A 99 -2.36 -13.83 -1.94
N HIS A 100 -1.65 -12.94 -1.32
CA HIS A 100 -2.03 -12.34 -0.04
C HIS A 100 -2.67 -10.98 -0.22
N LEU A 101 -3.91 -10.82 0.21
CA LEU A 101 -4.50 -9.52 0.43
C LEU A 101 -4.21 -9.13 1.88
N GLY A 102 -3.44 -8.10 2.08
CA GLY A 102 -2.97 -7.77 3.42
C GLY A 102 -2.74 -6.29 3.68
N SER A 103 -2.47 -5.99 4.92
CA SER A 103 -2.04 -4.66 5.38
C SER A 103 -0.83 -4.79 6.29
N VAL A 104 0.09 -3.85 6.17
CA VAL A 104 1.27 -3.74 7.03
C VAL A 104 1.24 -2.38 7.71
N VAL A 105 1.46 -2.37 9.00
CA VAL A 105 1.79 -1.17 9.77
C VAL A 105 3.25 -1.26 10.16
N THR A 106 4.02 -0.25 9.81
CA THR A 106 5.36 -0.06 10.33
C THR A 106 5.36 1.09 11.30
N ASN A 107 5.82 0.81 12.50
CA ASN A 107 5.88 1.77 13.58
C ASN A 107 7.22 1.65 14.29
N HIS A 108 7.93 2.78 14.43
CA HIS A 108 9.27 2.81 14.99
C HIS A 108 10.23 1.76 14.37
N GLY A 109 10.08 1.54 13.07
CA GLY A 109 10.95 0.63 12.32
C GLY A 109 10.67 -0.86 12.50
N TYR A 110 9.48 -1.23 12.97
CA TYR A 110 9.03 -2.63 13.05
C TYR A 110 7.70 -2.80 12.32
N SER A 111 7.67 -3.75 11.40
CA SER A 111 6.50 -4.05 10.58
C SER A 111 5.60 -5.10 11.23
N ASP A 112 4.30 -4.87 11.21
CA ASP A 112 3.25 -5.81 11.59
C ASP A 112 2.37 -6.10 10.37
N TRP A 113 2.33 -7.35 9.93
CA TRP A 113 1.61 -7.78 8.73
C TRP A 113 0.43 -8.69 9.08
N ALA A 114 -0.77 -8.28 8.67
CA ALA A 114 -1.98 -9.08 8.70
C ALA A 114 -2.43 -9.40 7.28
N THR A 115 -2.74 -10.67 6.99
CA THR A 115 -3.02 -11.11 5.62
C THR A 115 -4.11 -12.17 5.55
N THR A 116 -4.77 -12.25 4.40
CA THR A 116 -5.74 -13.27 4.02
C THR A 116 -5.39 -13.79 2.63
N ALA A 117 -5.40 -15.10 2.45
CA ALA A 117 -5.20 -15.70 1.13
C ALA A 117 -6.41 -15.42 0.23
N ILE A 118 -6.15 -14.99 -0.98
CA ILE A 118 -7.12 -14.79 -2.05
C ILE A 118 -6.65 -15.47 -3.33
N ASP A 119 -7.57 -15.71 -4.27
CA ASP A 119 -7.27 -16.33 -5.55
C ASP A 119 -6.27 -15.49 -6.37
N ALA A 120 -5.25 -16.13 -6.93
CA ALA A 120 -4.22 -15.50 -7.78
C ALA A 120 -4.78 -14.93 -9.09
N GLU A 121 -5.99 -15.34 -9.53
CA GLU A 121 -6.68 -14.79 -10.69
C GLU A 121 -7.23 -13.37 -10.45
N ILE A 122 -7.25 -12.88 -9.22
CA ILE A 122 -7.66 -11.52 -8.91
C ILE A 122 -6.53 -10.56 -9.29
N LYS A 123 -6.63 -9.92 -10.46
CA LYS A 123 -5.59 -9.03 -11.02
C LYS A 123 -5.87 -7.55 -10.82
N SER A 124 -6.92 -7.19 -10.09
CA SER A 124 -7.19 -5.80 -9.72
C SER A 124 -7.89 -5.70 -8.38
N MET A 125 -7.65 -4.60 -7.68
CA MET A 125 -8.28 -4.30 -6.42
C MET A 125 -8.45 -2.78 -6.27
N TRP A 126 -9.60 -2.38 -5.73
CA TRP A 126 -9.82 -1.02 -5.25
C TRP A 126 -9.41 -0.92 -3.79
N TYR A 127 -8.71 0.13 -3.43
CA TYR A 127 -8.40 0.47 -2.05
C TYR A 127 -9.00 1.82 -1.71
N ARG A 128 -9.48 1.93 -0.48
CA ARG A 128 -9.88 3.19 0.13
C ARG A 128 -9.08 3.38 1.42
N LEU A 129 -8.25 4.42 1.43
CA LEU A 129 -7.53 4.89 2.59
C LEU A 129 -8.26 6.11 3.14
N SER A 130 -8.68 6.04 4.38
CA SER A 130 -9.42 7.13 5.04
C SER A 130 -8.70 7.57 6.31
N ARG A 131 -8.73 8.89 6.55
CA ARG A 131 -8.31 9.50 7.82
C ARG A 131 -9.50 10.16 8.51
N ARG A 132 -9.58 10.02 9.82
CA ARG A 132 -10.52 10.73 10.69
C ARG A 132 -9.75 11.17 11.94
N GLU A 133 -9.33 12.44 11.96
CA GLU A 133 -8.41 12.99 12.98
C GLU A 133 -7.11 12.17 13.05
N ASP A 134 -6.95 11.38 14.09
CA ASP A 134 -5.77 10.58 14.37
C ASP A 134 -5.96 9.09 14.04
N ASP A 135 -7.09 8.73 13.43
CA ASP A 135 -7.41 7.36 13.07
C ASP A 135 -7.31 7.13 11.55
N TYR A 136 -6.73 6.01 11.17
CA TYR A 136 -6.63 5.56 9.78
C TYR A 136 -7.41 4.27 9.57
N CYS A 137 -8.02 4.15 8.39
CA CYS A 137 -8.70 2.94 7.95
C CYS A 137 -8.30 2.59 6.53
N ILE A 138 -7.96 1.32 6.29
CA ILE A 138 -7.82 0.76 4.96
C ILE A 138 -8.97 -0.20 4.69
N GLU A 139 -9.59 -0.03 3.54
CA GLU A 139 -10.64 -0.90 3.02
C GLU A 139 -10.30 -1.33 1.60
N CYS A 140 -10.80 -2.48 1.19
CA CYS A 140 -10.65 -2.99 -0.17
C CYS A 140 -12.01 -3.33 -0.80
N SER A 141 -12.05 -3.35 -2.14
CA SER A 141 -13.24 -3.71 -2.90
C SER A 141 -12.85 -4.31 -4.24
N ARG A 142 -13.61 -5.31 -4.69
CA ARG A 142 -13.45 -5.91 -6.03
C ARG A 142 -14.22 -5.14 -7.12
N ASP A 143 -15.26 -4.42 -6.74
CA ASP A 143 -16.17 -3.74 -7.66
C ASP A 143 -16.11 -2.18 -7.56
N GLY A 144 -15.39 -1.65 -6.59
CA GLY A 144 -15.28 -0.21 -6.33
C GLY A 144 -16.50 0.41 -5.65
N VAL A 145 -17.48 -0.41 -5.27
CA VAL A 145 -18.76 0.01 -4.66
C VAL A 145 -18.90 -0.56 -3.25
N HIS A 146 -18.70 -1.86 -3.08
CA HIS A 146 -18.82 -2.55 -1.81
C HIS A 146 -17.44 -2.73 -1.19
N PHE A 147 -17.14 -1.91 -0.19
CA PHE A 147 -15.85 -1.94 0.50
C PHE A 147 -15.92 -2.76 1.78
N SER A 148 -14.93 -3.62 1.96
CA SER A 148 -14.68 -4.41 3.17
C SER A 148 -13.43 -3.89 3.87
N ARG A 149 -13.49 -3.85 5.19
CA ARG A 149 -12.42 -3.33 6.03
C ARG A 149 -11.24 -4.29 6.07
N MET A 150 -10.05 -3.76 5.89
CA MET A 150 -8.79 -4.49 6.05
C MET A 150 -8.17 -4.20 7.42
N ARG A 151 -8.10 -2.91 7.82
CA ARG A 151 -7.48 -2.50 9.08
C ARG A 151 -8.03 -1.16 9.58
N PHE A 152 -8.02 -0.99 10.91
CA PHE A 152 -8.07 0.30 11.60
C PHE A 152 -6.77 0.52 12.37
N GLU A 153 -6.22 1.73 12.33
CA GLU A 153 -5.08 2.15 13.13
C GLU A 153 -5.32 3.54 13.72
N PRO A 154 -5.17 3.73 15.04
CA PRO A 154 -5.12 5.03 15.66
C PRO A 154 -3.71 5.62 15.57
N GLU A 155 -3.57 6.84 15.09
CA GLU A 155 -2.28 7.53 14.98
C GLU A 155 -1.58 7.71 16.34
N GLY A 156 -2.37 7.94 17.41
CA GLY A 156 -1.82 8.23 18.75
C GLY A 156 -1.42 7.02 19.58
N GLU A 157 -1.98 5.84 19.31
CA GLU A 157 -1.74 4.64 20.14
C GLU A 157 -0.61 3.75 19.62
N VAL A 158 -0.28 3.84 18.35
CA VAL A 158 0.90 3.18 17.79
C VAL A 158 2.18 3.57 18.54
N ARG A 159 2.17 4.74 19.20
CA ARG A 159 3.25 5.20 20.09
C ARG A 159 3.22 4.62 21.49
N LYS A 160 2.15 3.90 21.88
CA LYS A 160 1.96 3.39 23.26
C LYS A 160 2.21 1.89 23.42
N TRP A 161 2.45 1.17 22.35
CA TRP A 161 2.86 -0.23 22.44
C TRP A 161 4.36 -0.31 22.74
N GLN A 162 4.69 -0.05 23.98
CA GLN A 162 6.03 -0.32 24.56
C GLN A 162 5.94 -1.53 25.46
#